data_765a78ffa1f6e669a8e4535c138647b3
#
_entry.id   765a78ffa1f6e669a8e4535c138647b3
#
_cell.length_a   1.000
_cell.length_b   1.000
_cell.length_c   1.000
_cell.angle_alpha   90.00
_cell.angle_beta   90.00
_cell.angle_gamma   90.00
#
_symmetry.space_group_name_H-M   'P 1'
#
loop_
_entity.id
_entity.type
_entity.pdbx_description
1 polymer ?
#
loop_
_entity_poly.entity_id
_entity_poly.type
_entity_poly.pdbx_seq_one_letter_code
_entity_poly.pdbx_strand_id
1 'polypeptide(L)'
;MDWITGISKAIDYIEEHITEPTDYARAAKEACSSPFNFQRVFALLCGYTLGDYVRMRRLTLAGEALLSTDAKVIDVALKYGYDSPESFSRAFT
;
A
#
# COMPACT_ATOMS: atom_id res chain seq x y z
N MET A 1 21.68 0.49 10.60
CA MET A 1 20.56 -0.33 10.11
C MET A 1 20.79 -0.66 8.63
N ASP A 2 20.64 -1.91 8.26
CA ASP A 2 20.76 -2.28 6.86
C ASP A 2 19.43 -2.00 6.13
N TRP A 3 19.49 -1.96 4.79
CA TRP A 3 18.31 -1.62 3.99
C TRP A 3 17.21 -2.67 4.06
N ILE A 4 17.55 -3.95 4.24
CA ILE A 4 16.54 -5.01 4.33
C ILE A 4 15.70 -4.81 5.59
N THR A 5 16.34 -4.57 6.73
CA THR A 5 15.64 -4.29 7.98
C THR A 5 14.83 -3.00 7.90
N GLY A 6 15.41 -1.95 7.30
CA GLY A 6 14.73 -0.67 7.14
C GLY A 6 13.48 -0.77 6.26
N ILE A 7 13.59 -1.47 5.13
CA ILE A 7 12.44 -1.67 4.24
C ILE A 7 11.36 -2.50 4.94
N SER A 8 11.75 -3.54 5.69
CA SER A 8 10.77 -4.35 6.43
C SER A 8 9.99 -3.52 7.43
N LYS A 9 10.65 -2.64 8.17
CA LYS A 9 9.97 -1.75 9.12
C LYS A 9 9.04 -0.77 8.41
N ALA A 10 9.46 -0.23 7.28
CA ALA A 10 8.64 0.68 6.49
C ALA A 10 7.40 -0.04 5.94
N ILE A 11 7.56 -1.27 5.47
CA ILE A 11 6.44 -2.06 4.97
C ILE A 11 5.47 -2.38 6.10
N ASP A 12 5.96 -2.75 7.28
CA ASP A 12 5.10 -2.99 8.44
C ASP A 12 4.25 -1.76 8.77
N TYR A 13 4.87 -0.57 8.74
CA TYR A 13 4.13 0.68 8.96
C TYR A 13 3.05 0.87 7.88
N ILE A 14 3.41 0.67 6.61
CA ILE A 14 2.48 0.84 5.49
C ILE A 14 1.31 -0.13 5.62
N GLU A 15 1.58 -1.40 5.97
CA GLU A 15 0.52 -2.41 6.12
C GLU A 15 -0.43 -2.07 7.27
N GLU A 16 0.08 -1.56 8.38
CA GLU A 16 -0.75 -1.13 9.51
C GLU A 16 -1.68 0.04 9.14
N HIS A 17 -1.28 0.86 8.16
CA HIS A 17 -2.02 2.05 7.74
C HIS A 17 -2.49 1.95 6.30
N ILE A 18 -2.71 0.72 5.80
CA ILE A 18 -2.96 0.49 4.37
C ILE A 18 -4.26 1.15 3.86
N THR A 19 -5.24 1.36 4.73
CA THR A 19 -6.51 1.99 4.37
C THR A 19 -6.48 3.51 4.44
N GLU A 20 -5.37 4.09 4.92
CA GLU A 20 -5.19 5.53 5.04
C GLU A 20 -4.39 6.06 3.87
N PRO A 21 -4.45 7.38 3.59
CA PRO A 21 -3.52 7.96 2.61
C PRO A 21 -2.08 7.64 2.99
N THR A 22 -1.27 7.25 2.01
CA THR A 22 0.10 6.81 2.28
C THR A 22 0.97 8.00 2.70
N ASP A 23 1.60 7.90 3.86
CA ASP A 23 2.56 8.88 4.34
C ASP A 23 3.97 8.41 4.02
N TYR A 24 4.49 8.85 2.87
CA TYR A 24 5.82 8.44 2.40
C TYR A 24 6.92 8.92 3.32
N ALA A 25 6.76 10.10 3.91
CA ALA A 25 7.76 10.64 4.83
C ALA A 25 7.87 9.79 6.09
N ARG A 26 6.74 9.35 6.63
CA ARG A 26 6.73 8.50 7.81
C ARG A 26 7.31 7.11 7.51
N ALA A 27 6.97 6.53 6.36
CA ALA A 27 7.53 5.25 5.95
C ALA A 27 9.05 5.33 5.82
N ALA A 28 9.55 6.40 5.18
CA ALA A 28 10.98 6.62 5.04
C ALA A 28 11.66 6.78 6.40
N LYS A 29 11.01 7.44 7.34
CA LYS A 29 11.53 7.63 8.68
C LYS A 29 11.72 6.29 9.41
N GLU A 30 10.83 5.34 9.21
CA GLU A 30 10.98 4.00 9.76
C GLU A 30 12.26 3.31 9.23
N ALA A 31 12.66 3.65 8.01
CA ALA A 31 13.89 3.15 7.41
C ALA A 31 15.11 4.08 7.67
N CYS A 32 14.97 5.09 8.51
CA CYS A 32 16.00 6.08 8.81
C CYS A 32 16.54 6.77 7.57
N SER A 33 15.64 7.13 6.64
CA SER A 33 16.01 7.69 5.35
C SER A 33 15.12 8.86 4.98
N SER A 34 15.57 9.68 4.02
CA SER A 34 14.72 10.71 3.43
C SER A 34 13.68 10.06 2.52
N PRO A 35 12.51 10.71 2.30
CA PRO A 35 11.48 10.16 1.42
C PRO A 35 11.99 9.85 0.02
N PHE A 36 12.77 10.75 -0.57
CA PHE A 36 13.30 10.55 -1.92
C PHE A 36 14.23 9.33 -1.97
N ASN A 37 15.20 9.28 -1.05
CA ASN A 37 16.17 8.19 -1.05
C ASN A 37 15.53 6.84 -0.74
N PHE A 38 14.57 6.82 0.19
CA PHE A 38 13.85 5.61 0.54
C PHE A 38 13.09 5.05 -0.67
N GLN A 39 12.33 5.91 -1.37
CA GLN A 39 11.56 5.46 -2.54
C GLN A 39 12.47 4.95 -3.65
N ARG A 40 13.61 5.62 -3.87
CA ARG A 40 14.59 5.19 -4.87
C ARG A 40 15.15 3.81 -4.55
N VAL A 41 15.59 3.61 -3.31
CA VAL A 41 16.16 2.32 -2.89
C VAL A 41 15.11 1.22 -2.90
N PHE A 42 13.87 1.54 -2.46
CA PHE A 42 12.78 0.58 -2.51
C PHE A 42 12.56 0.07 -3.93
N ALA A 43 12.48 0.99 -4.90
CA ALA A 43 12.25 0.60 -6.30
C ALA A 43 13.41 -0.23 -6.85
N LEU A 44 14.64 0.10 -6.49
CA LEU A 44 15.82 -0.65 -6.93
C LEU A 44 15.83 -2.08 -6.37
N LEU A 45 15.47 -2.25 -5.10
CA LEU A 45 15.52 -3.56 -4.45
C LEU A 45 14.31 -4.43 -4.76
N CYS A 46 13.14 -3.81 -4.91
CA CYS A 46 11.88 -4.56 -5.08
C CYS A 46 11.46 -4.72 -6.53
N GLY A 47 11.99 -3.89 -7.43
CA GLY A 47 11.66 -3.95 -8.86
C GLY A 47 10.36 -3.23 -9.23
N TYR A 48 9.73 -2.54 -8.30
CA TYR A 48 8.53 -1.72 -8.55
C TYR A 48 8.50 -0.58 -7.53
N THR A 49 7.67 0.44 -7.81
CA THR A 49 7.63 1.63 -6.95
C THR A 49 6.83 1.36 -5.67
N LEU A 50 7.07 2.19 -4.67
CA LEU A 50 6.31 2.12 -3.42
C LEU A 50 4.82 2.36 -3.68
N GLY A 51 4.48 3.29 -4.58
CA GLY A 51 3.09 3.53 -4.96
C GLY A 51 2.43 2.31 -5.58
N ASP A 52 3.15 1.59 -6.44
CA ASP A 52 2.67 0.35 -7.03
C ASP A 52 2.44 -0.72 -5.98
N TYR A 53 3.37 -0.83 -5.01
CA TYR A 53 3.21 -1.76 -3.90
C TYR A 53 1.92 -1.50 -3.12
N VAL A 54 1.70 -0.24 -2.72
CA VAL A 54 0.51 0.13 -1.95
C VAL A 54 -0.77 -0.18 -2.73
N ARG A 55 -0.79 0.17 -4.01
CA ARG A 55 -1.96 -0.08 -4.87
C ARG A 55 -2.27 -1.57 -4.98
N MET A 56 -1.25 -2.38 -5.23
CA MET A 56 -1.40 -3.83 -5.34
C MET A 56 -1.90 -4.45 -4.03
N ARG A 57 -1.34 -4.03 -2.90
CA ARG A 57 -1.76 -4.55 -1.60
C ARG A 57 -3.20 -4.18 -1.27
N ARG A 58 -3.61 -2.95 -1.58
CA ARG A 58 -5.00 -2.53 -1.37
C ARG A 58 -5.96 -3.38 -2.20
N LEU A 59 -5.64 -3.64 -3.45
CA LEU A 59 -6.48 -4.47 -4.31
C LEU A 59 -6.56 -5.91 -3.81
N THR A 60 -5.42 -6.47 -3.38
CA THR A 60 -5.38 -7.83 -2.84
C THR A 60 -6.26 -7.96 -1.58
N LEU A 61 -6.09 -7.02 -0.65
CA LEU A 61 -6.87 -7.04 0.59
C LEU A 61 -8.35 -6.80 0.34
N ALA A 62 -8.68 -5.91 -0.59
CA ALA A 62 -10.07 -5.67 -0.97
C ALA A 62 -10.70 -6.92 -1.58
N GLY A 63 -9.96 -7.61 -2.46
CA GLY A 63 -10.43 -8.86 -3.04
C GLY A 63 -10.65 -9.94 -1.98
N GLU A 64 -9.75 -10.08 -1.03
CA GLU A 64 -9.89 -11.02 0.08
C GLU A 64 -11.13 -10.69 0.93
N ALA A 65 -11.38 -9.41 1.21
CA ALA A 65 -12.55 -8.99 1.96
C ALA A 65 -13.85 -9.34 1.25
N LEU A 66 -13.89 -9.18 -0.08
CA LEU A 66 -15.07 -9.52 -0.87
C LEU A 66 -15.33 -11.03 -0.92
N LEU A 67 -14.27 -11.83 -0.94
CA LEU A 67 -14.40 -13.29 -1.01
C LEU A 67 -14.70 -13.94 0.34
N SER A 68 -14.26 -13.34 1.42
CA SER A 68 -14.34 -13.97 2.76
C SER A 68 -15.42 -13.39 3.66
N THR A 69 -16.14 -12.34 3.21
CA THR A 69 -17.17 -11.69 4.02
C THR A 69 -18.38 -11.35 3.15
N ASP A 70 -19.47 -10.93 3.79
CA ASP A 70 -20.67 -10.42 3.11
C ASP A 70 -20.59 -8.92 2.85
N ALA A 71 -19.40 -8.34 2.88
CA ALA A 71 -19.22 -6.92 2.70
C ALA A 71 -19.69 -6.48 1.31
N LYS A 72 -20.33 -5.31 1.25
CA LYS A 72 -20.78 -4.74 -0.01
C LYS A 72 -19.59 -4.17 -0.78
N VAL A 73 -19.64 -4.28 -2.11
CA VAL A 73 -18.57 -3.77 -2.98
C VAL A 73 -18.29 -2.28 -2.72
N ILE A 74 -19.35 -1.48 -2.56
CA ILE A 74 -19.15 -0.04 -2.32
C ILE A 74 -18.42 0.23 -1.00
N ASP A 75 -18.73 -0.53 0.05
CA ASP A 75 -18.08 -0.34 1.34
C ASP A 75 -16.60 -0.72 1.28
N VAL A 76 -16.28 -1.82 0.61
CA VAL A 76 -14.90 -2.26 0.40
C VAL A 76 -14.14 -1.26 -0.45
N ALA A 77 -14.75 -0.78 -1.54
CA ALA A 77 -14.12 0.22 -2.40
C ALA A 77 -13.73 1.48 -1.63
N LEU A 78 -14.68 2.01 -0.86
CA LEU A 78 -14.45 3.23 -0.06
C LEU A 78 -13.36 3.00 1.00
N LYS A 79 -13.36 1.84 1.65
CA LYS A 79 -12.38 1.51 2.67
C LYS A 79 -10.95 1.54 2.11
N TYR A 80 -10.77 1.09 0.88
CA TYR A 80 -9.44 1.01 0.26
C TYR A 80 -9.11 2.19 -0.66
N GLY A 81 -9.85 3.28 -0.53
CA GLY A 81 -9.48 4.55 -1.17
C GLY A 81 -10.07 4.80 -2.55
N TYR A 82 -11.05 4.01 -2.96
CA TYR A 82 -11.75 4.22 -4.23
C TYR A 82 -13.04 4.99 -3.96
N ASP A 83 -13.32 6.00 -4.78
CA ASP A 83 -14.46 6.88 -4.57
C ASP A 83 -15.76 6.37 -5.20
N SER A 84 -15.70 5.26 -5.96
CA SER A 84 -16.88 4.64 -6.55
C SER A 84 -16.65 3.18 -6.85
N PRO A 85 -17.72 2.36 -6.95
CA PRO A 85 -17.59 0.96 -7.37
C PRO A 85 -17.00 0.84 -8.77
N GLU A 86 -17.25 1.81 -9.65
CA GLU A 86 -16.74 1.79 -11.03
C GLU A 86 -15.23 1.95 -11.07
N SER A 87 -14.68 2.90 -10.29
CA SER A 87 -13.23 3.08 -10.26
C SER A 87 -12.54 1.87 -9.62
N PHE A 88 -13.16 1.25 -8.61
CA PHE A 88 -12.67 0.04 -7.99
C PHE A 88 -12.65 -1.12 -9.00
N SER A 89 -13.74 -1.33 -9.72
CA SER A 89 -13.82 -2.38 -10.73
C SER A 89 -12.78 -2.22 -11.84
N ARG A 90 -12.55 -0.99 -12.28
CA ARG A 90 -11.52 -0.71 -13.30
C ARG A 90 -10.12 -1.07 -12.82
N ALA A 91 -9.86 -0.92 -11.53
CA ALA A 91 -8.55 -1.25 -10.98
C ALA A 91 -8.28 -2.76 -11.00
N PHE A 92 -9.34 -3.60 -10.97
CA PHE A 92 -9.19 -5.05 -11.06
C PHE A 92 -9.03 -5.57 -12.48
N THR A 93 -9.39 -4.78 -13.46
CA THR A 93 -9.26 -5.19 -14.86
C THR A 93 -8.01 -4.61 -15.48
#